data_50552814e5d655771e6cfd760a1814e6
#
_entry.id   50552814e5d655771e6cfd760a1814e6
#
_cell.length_a   1.000
_cell.length_b   1.000
_cell.length_c   1.000
_cell.angle_alpha   90.00
_cell.angle_beta   90.00
_cell.angle_gamma   90.00
#
_symmetry.space_group_name_H-M   'P 1'
#
loop_
_entity.id
_entity.type
_entity.pdbx_description
1 polymer ?
#
loop_
_entity_poly.entity_id
_entity_poly.type
_entity_poly.pdbx_seq_one_letter_code
_entity_poly.pdbx_strand_id
1 'polypeptide(L)'
;MKNKQQKKLTDLAERLLKNNFNGIGKPKTKGSLLLHSRRTIKEQARIIGKAATDLNLKNLKLLTPTMAQDYLTHCRDKGCCQKYLSTIKCSLQRVLFKHENNKLTRVIALERKEIPLTDKNRAYTNEQIRFIMTAMNDRAKLSTLIAVDAGLRVEELLTIRRTNEASASKSRKWSDLRFSGRKEGVRYIVTGKNGLRREVLISKDIAELMETKRLVQPKTIIDRGHPFAINYDLLGGKRLTDAFYRASKKTLGWNHGAHGLRFTYAQNRIDKELTNFTESEANLILSQELGHFREEITKRYLAPYSKRH
;
A
#
# COMPACT_ATOMS: atom_id res chain seq x y z
N MET A 1 0.21 -28.82 17.15
CA MET A 1 1.69 -28.79 17.26
C MET A 1 2.34 -27.93 16.17
N LYS A 2 2.04 -28.10 14.88
CA LYS A 2 2.62 -27.36 13.74
C LYS A 2 2.55 -25.83 13.86
N ASN A 3 1.41 -25.28 14.31
CA ASN A 3 1.23 -23.83 14.50
C ASN A 3 2.14 -23.21 15.59
N LYS A 4 2.39 -23.94 16.68
CA LYS A 4 3.28 -23.49 17.77
C LYS A 4 4.74 -23.43 17.31
N GLN A 5 5.17 -24.44 16.55
CA GLN A 5 6.51 -24.48 15.95
C GLN A 5 6.70 -23.36 14.91
N GLN A 6 5.72 -23.16 14.01
CA GLN A 6 5.77 -22.07 13.03
C GLN A 6 5.87 -20.70 13.68
N LYS A 7 5.11 -20.45 14.76
CA LYS A 7 5.20 -19.21 15.53
C LYS A 7 6.61 -19.03 16.10
N LYS A 8 7.18 -20.05 16.76
CA LYS A 8 8.56 -19.99 17.30
C LYS A 8 9.59 -19.67 16.22
N LEU A 9 9.52 -20.32 15.07
CA LEU A 9 10.45 -20.07 13.94
C LEU A 9 10.24 -18.70 13.33
N THR A 10 9.01 -18.19 13.26
CA THR A 10 8.70 -16.83 12.81
C THR A 10 9.30 -15.78 13.76
N ASP A 11 9.18 -15.98 15.08
CA ASP A 11 9.74 -15.05 16.08
C ASP A 11 11.29 -15.05 16.03
N LEU A 12 11.90 -16.21 15.80
CA LEU A 12 13.37 -16.31 15.56
C LEU A 12 13.77 -15.56 14.30
N ALA A 13 13.01 -15.72 13.21
CA ALA A 13 13.26 -15.02 11.96
C ALA A 13 13.12 -13.51 12.12
N GLU A 14 12.11 -13.04 12.86
CA GLU A 14 11.92 -11.61 13.11
C GLU A 14 13.11 -11.02 13.88
N ARG A 15 13.62 -11.73 14.89
CA ARG A 15 14.83 -11.30 15.64
C ARG A 15 16.06 -11.27 14.73
N LEU A 16 16.28 -12.31 13.92
CA LEU A 16 17.39 -12.36 12.97
C LEU A 16 17.35 -11.16 12.01
N LEU A 17 16.17 -10.87 11.43
CA LEU A 17 16.00 -9.77 10.50
C LEU A 17 16.19 -8.40 11.17
N LYS A 18 15.72 -8.21 12.41
CA LYS A 18 15.93 -6.97 13.16
C LYS A 18 17.39 -6.74 13.52
N ASN A 19 18.11 -7.78 13.90
CA ASN A 19 19.51 -7.65 14.32
C ASN A 19 20.46 -7.39 13.16
N ASN A 20 20.20 -8.01 11.99
CA ASN A 20 21.16 -7.96 10.87
C ASN A 20 20.73 -7.05 9.71
N PHE A 21 19.43 -6.75 9.57
CA PHE A 21 18.89 -6.05 8.40
C PHE A 21 17.97 -4.88 8.73
N ASN A 22 18.04 -4.34 9.94
CA ASN A 22 17.20 -3.21 10.34
C ASN A 22 17.67 -1.90 9.71
N GLY A 23 16.86 -1.39 8.80
CA GLY A 23 17.03 -0.09 8.14
C GLY A 23 15.92 0.91 8.48
N ILE A 24 15.10 0.66 9.51
CA ILE A 24 14.03 1.57 9.91
C ILE A 24 14.64 2.90 10.36
N GLY A 25 14.17 4.00 9.79
CA GLY A 25 14.71 5.34 10.06
C GLY A 25 15.98 5.69 9.28
N LYS A 26 16.60 4.75 8.59
CA LYS A 26 17.79 5.02 7.76
C LYS A 26 17.39 5.37 6.32
N PRO A 27 18.15 6.22 5.60
CA PRO A 27 17.93 6.47 4.19
C PRO A 27 18.10 5.18 3.38
N LYS A 28 17.30 5.06 2.33
CA LYS A 28 17.36 3.90 1.44
C LYS A 28 18.41 4.14 0.35
N THR A 29 19.49 3.40 0.39
CA THR A 29 20.55 3.42 -0.63
C THR A 29 20.35 2.31 -1.66
N LYS A 30 20.78 2.56 -2.91
CA LYS A 30 20.75 1.55 -3.99
C LYS A 30 21.63 0.36 -3.59
N GLY A 31 21.11 -0.85 -3.75
CA GLY A 31 21.84 -2.08 -3.38
C GLY A 31 21.78 -2.46 -1.90
N SER A 32 21.24 -1.63 -1.02
CA SER A 32 21.11 -1.95 0.39
C SER A 32 20.20 -3.16 0.63
N LEU A 33 20.68 -4.10 1.44
CA LEU A 33 19.91 -5.27 1.90
C LEU A 33 19.00 -4.95 3.09
N LEU A 34 19.06 -3.72 3.64
CA LEU A 34 18.31 -3.31 4.82
C LEU A 34 16.80 -3.29 4.57
N LEU A 35 16.07 -3.59 5.61
CA LEU A 35 14.59 -3.59 5.63
C LEU A 35 14.10 -2.32 6.32
N HIS A 36 13.54 -1.40 5.54
CA HIS A 36 13.13 -0.06 5.99
C HIS A 36 11.67 0.01 6.49
N SER A 37 11.00 -1.14 6.65
CA SER A 37 9.61 -1.21 7.09
C SER A 37 9.39 -2.36 8.07
N ARG A 38 8.78 -2.08 9.21
CA ARG A 38 8.35 -3.11 10.18
C ARG A 38 7.44 -4.15 9.54
N ARG A 39 6.56 -3.72 8.62
CA ARG A 39 5.68 -4.63 7.88
C ARG A 39 6.49 -5.60 7.01
N THR A 40 7.52 -5.11 6.32
CA THR A 40 8.39 -5.96 5.48
C THR A 40 9.15 -6.97 6.34
N ILE A 41 9.66 -6.54 7.51
CA ILE A 41 10.33 -7.45 8.46
C ILE A 41 9.37 -8.56 8.90
N LYS A 42 8.16 -8.22 9.35
CA LYS A 42 7.15 -9.20 9.78
C LYS A 42 6.72 -10.14 8.66
N GLU A 43 6.51 -9.61 7.46
CA GLU A 43 6.12 -10.44 6.29
C GLU A 43 7.24 -11.42 5.92
N GLN A 44 8.48 -10.97 5.86
CA GLN A 44 9.60 -11.87 5.58
C GLN A 44 9.82 -12.88 6.71
N ALA A 45 9.69 -12.47 7.97
CA ALA A 45 9.76 -13.39 9.10
C ALA A 45 8.70 -14.49 9.00
N ARG A 46 7.46 -14.14 8.63
CA ARG A 46 6.37 -15.09 8.40
C ARG A 46 6.69 -16.07 7.27
N ILE A 47 7.27 -15.58 6.18
CA ILE A 47 7.69 -16.42 5.04
C ILE A 47 8.79 -17.39 5.48
N ILE A 48 9.81 -16.90 6.19
CA ILE A 48 10.91 -17.72 6.71
C ILE A 48 10.38 -18.78 7.67
N GLY A 49 9.52 -18.39 8.63
CA GLY A 49 8.92 -19.30 9.59
C GLY A 49 8.09 -20.39 8.92
N LYS A 50 7.32 -20.03 7.87
CA LYS A 50 6.58 -21.01 7.07
C LYS A 50 7.53 -21.98 6.35
N ALA A 51 8.52 -21.46 5.62
CA ALA A 51 9.48 -22.29 4.90
C ALA A 51 10.22 -23.28 5.83
N ALA A 52 10.70 -22.78 6.97
CA ALA A 52 11.38 -23.62 7.95
C ALA A 52 10.45 -24.71 8.54
N THR A 53 9.17 -24.39 8.70
CA THR A 53 8.17 -25.39 9.17
C THR A 53 7.87 -26.42 8.09
N ASP A 54 7.71 -26.00 6.85
CA ASP A 54 7.44 -26.90 5.72
C ASP A 54 8.64 -27.86 5.47
N LEU A 55 9.87 -27.37 5.73
CA LEU A 55 11.12 -28.15 5.67
C LEU A 55 11.42 -28.94 6.98
N ASN A 56 10.52 -28.96 7.95
CA ASN A 56 10.68 -29.63 9.25
C ASN A 56 11.94 -29.20 10.03
N LEU A 57 12.41 -27.96 9.87
CA LEU A 57 13.58 -27.46 10.57
C LEU A 57 13.27 -27.19 12.05
N LYS A 58 14.17 -27.60 12.94
CA LYS A 58 14.11 -27.26 14.37
C LYS A 58 14.69 -25.87 14.66
N ASN A 59 15.58 -25.38 13.80
CA ASN A 59 16.25 -24.09 13.92
C ASN A 59 16.57 -23.53 12.53
N LEU A 60 16.57 -22.19 12.40
CA LEU A 60 16.89 -21.49 11.13
C LEU A 60 18.33 -21.69 10.68
N LYS A 61 19.26 -21.98 11.62
CA LYS A 61 20.67 -22.27 11.31
C LYS A 61 20.86 -23.56 10.49
N LEU A 62 19.86 -24.44 10.48
CA LEU A 62 19.89 -25.70 9.72
C LEU A 62 19.47 -25.53 8.26
N LEU A 63 19.02 -24.33 7.87
CA LEU A 63 18.68 -24.05 6.49
C LEU A 63 19.93 -23.98 5.64
N THR A 64 20.04 -24.85 4.63
CA THR A 64 21.12 -24.82 3.64
C THR A 64 20.70 -24.12 2.35
N PRO A 65 21.63 -23.64 1.51
CA PRO A 65 21.33 -23.09 0.18
C PRO A 65 20.55 -24.06 -0.70
N THR A 66 20.89 -25.34 -0.72
CA THR A 66 20.17 -26.38 -1.47
C THR A 66 18.71 -26.48 -1.01
N MET A 67 18.47 -26.66 0.29
CA MET A 67 17.12 -26.73 0.83
C MET A 67 16.28 -25.50 0.50
N ALA A 68 16.89 -24.32 0.54
CA ALA A 68 16.21 -23.07 0.20
C ALA A 68 15.88 -22.97 -1.30
N GLN A 69 16.78 -23.46 -2.17
CA GLN A 69 16.54 -23.51 -3.61
C GLN A 69 15.45 -24.51 -3.97
N ASP A 70 15.48 -25.69 -3.39
CA ASP A 70 14.45 -26.74 -3.58
C ASP A 70 13.07 -26.25 -3.10
N TYR A 71 13.04 -25.53 -1.97
CA TYR A 71 11.80 -24.93 -1.48
C TYR A 71 11.23 -23.87 -2.44
N LEU A 72 12.09 -23.08 -3.10
CA LEU A 72 11.66 -22.13 -4.12
C LEU A 72 11.06 -22.84 -5.33
N THR A 73 11.68 -23.91 -5.80
CA THR A 73 11.18 -24.77 -6.89
C THR A 73 9.83 -25.37 -6.51
N HIS A 74 9.72 -25.96 -5.32
CA HIS A 74 8.46 -26.47 -4.81
C HIS A 74 7.33 -25.41 -4.74
N CYS A 75 7.65 -24.18 -4.32
CA CYS A 75 6.69 -23.09 -4.32
C CYS A 75 6.25 -22.69 -5.75
N ARG A 76 7.15 -22.75 -6.75
CA ARG A 76 6.81 -22.58 -8.16
C ARG A 76 5.81 -23.64 -8.60
N ASP A 77 6.08 -24.90 -8.31
CA ASP A 77 5.28 -26.05 -8.75
C ASP A 77 3.88 -26.03 -8.10
N LYS A 78 3.78 -25.46 -6.89
CA LYS A 78 2.50 -25.10 -6.26
C LYS A 78 1.82 -23.88 -6.88
N GLY A 79 2.32 -23.35 -7.97
CA GLY A 79 1.73 -22.23 -8.71
C GLY A 79 1.87 -20.87 -8.00
N CYS A 80 2.92 -20.61 -7.21
CA CYS A 80 3.17 -19.29 -6.67
C CYS A 80 3.52 -18.29 -7.78
N CYS A 81 2.98 -17.06 -7.69
CA CYS A 81 3.28 -16.02 -8.68
C CYS A 81 4.71 -15.51 -8.55
N GLN A 82 5.27 -14.96 -9.64
CA GLN A 82 6.65 -14.48 -9.72
C GLN A 82 7.01 -13.49 -8.59
N LYS A 83 6.09 -12.59 -8.27
CA LYS A 83 6.31 -11.60 -7.19
C LYS A 83 6.49 -12.27 -5.83
N TYR A 84 5.70 -13.31 -5.54
CA TYR A 84 5.79 -14.04 -4.28
C TYR A 84 7.04 -14.90 -4.23
N LEU A 85 7.41 -15.60 -5.31
CA LEU A 85 8.67 -16.34 -5.43
C LEU A 85 9.88 -15.42 -5.20
N SER A 86 9.89 -14.23 -5.78
CA SER A 86 10.95 -13.23 -5.55
C SER A 86 11.00 -12.80 -4.08
N THR A 87 9.87 -12.68 -3.41
CA THR A 87 9.83 -12.33 -1.98
C THR A 87 10.35 -13.48 -1.12
N ILE A 88 9.97 -14.73 -1.42
CA ILE A 88 10.48 -15.93 -0.73
C ILE A 88 12.01 -16.00 -0.90
N LYS A 89 12.51 -15.88 -2.14
CA LYS A 89 13.94 -15.86 -2.44
C LYS A 89 14.68 -14.85 -1.56
N CYS A 90 14.26 -13.59 -1.59
CA CYS A 90 14.89 -12.53 -0.80
C CYS A 90 14.82 -12.79 0.71
N SER A 91 13.76 -13.44 1.19
CA SER A 91 13.59 -13.76 2.60
C SER A 91 14.56 -14.88 3.03
N LEU A 92 14.63 -15.96 2.28
CA LEU A 92 15.51 -17.10 2.57
C LEU A 92 16.98 -16.72 2.42
N GLN A 93 17.32 -15.92 1.40
CA GLN A 93 18.69 -15.44 1.17
C GLN A 93 19.20 -14.60 2.35
N ARG A 94 18.32 -13.89 3.08
CA ARG A 94 18.70 -13.19 4.32
C ARG A 94 18.99 -14.14 5.49
N VAL A 95 18.41 -15.32 5.53
CA VAL A 95 18.77 -16.34 6.55
C VAL A 95 20.15 -16.91 6.24
N LEU A 96 20.45 -17.06 4.95
CA LEU A 96 21.71 -17.64 4.46
C LEU A 96 22.87 -16.64 4.39
N PHE A 97 22.73 -15.41 4.90
CA PHE A 97 23.70 -14.33 4.68
C PHE A 97 25.12 -14.63 5.16
N LYS A 98 25.29 -15.59 6.07
CA LYS A 98 26.59 -16.06 6.56
C LYS A 98 27.18 -17.25 5.79
N HIS A 99 26.44 -17.83 4.85
CA HIS A 99 26.93 -18.92 4.02
C HIS A 99 27.74 -18.36 2.85
N GLU A 100 28.87 -18.97 2.51
CA GLU A 100 29.74 -18.53 1.42
C GLU A 100 29.01 -18.56 0.07
N ASN A 101 28.22 -19.60 -0.20
CA ASN A 101 27.41 -19.75 -1.42
C ASN A 101 25.94 -19.41 -1.16
N ASN A 102 25.66 -18.19 -0.69
CA ASN A 102 24.31 -17.79 -0.30
C ASN A 102 23.41 -17.27 -1.43
N LYS A 103 23.88 -17.22 -2.67
CA LYS A 103 23.12 -16.71 -3.81
C LYS A 103 22.16 -17.77 -4.32
N LEU A 104 20.88 -17.59 -4.02
CA LEU A 104 19.82 -18.40 -4.60
C LEU A 104 19.56 -17.96 -6.05
N THR A 105 19.34 -18.92 -6.95
CA THR A 105 18.96 -18.67 -8.34
C THR A 105 17.52 -18.18 -8.42
N ARG A 106 17.22 -17.41 -9.46
CA ARG A 106 15.86 -16.97 -9.73
C ARG A 106 15.06 -18.15 -10.32
N VAL A 107 13.98 -18.51 -9.64
CA VAL A 107 12.99 -19.44 -10.16
C VAL A 107 11.91 -18.66 -10.89
N ILE A 108 11.59 -19.04 -12.14
CA ILE A 108 10.56 -18.42 -12.96
C ILE A 108 9.22 -19.08 -12.64
N ALA A 109 8.21 -18.29 -12.37
CA ALA A 109 6.86 -18.80 -12.14
C ALA A 109 6.31 -19.50 -13.39
N LEU A 110 5.50 -20.53 -13.17
CA LEU A 110 4.75 -21.15 -14.27
C LEU A 110 3.80 -20.14 -14.90
N GLU A 111 3.61 -20.24 -16.20
CA GLU A 111 2.66 -19.40 -16.91
C GLU A 111 1.26 -19.58 -16.32
N ARG A 112 0.59 -18.47 -16.13
CA ARG A 112 -0.82 -18.44 -15.71
C ARG A 112 -1.63 -17.78 -16.80
N LYS A 113 -2.86 -18.22 -16.98
CA LYS A 113 -3.83 -17.48 -17.79
C LYS A 113 -3.83 -16.02 -17.31
N GLU A 114 -3.61 -15.10 -18.25
CA GLU A 114 -3.70 -13.68 -17.92
C GLU A 114 -5.11 -13.35 -17.45
N ILE A 115 -5.18 -12.71 -16.28
CA ILE A 115 -6.44 -12.16 -15.79
C ILE A 115 -6.75 -10.95 -16.65
N PRO A 116 -7.92 -10.89 -17.33
CA PRO A 116 -8.31 -9.74 -18.14
C PRO A 116 -8.16 -8.44 -17.36
N LEU A 117 -7.79 -7.35 -18.03
CA LEU A 117 -7.64 -6.02 -17.40
C LEU A 117 -8.92 -5.57 -16.70
N THR A 118 -10.08 -5.90 -17.24
CA THR A 118 -11.40 -5.67 -16.66
C THR A 118 -11.55 -6.28 -15.27
N ASP A 119 -10.99 -7.47 -15.04
CA ASP A 119 -11.06 -8.16 -13.76
C ASP A 119 -10.04 -7.61 -12.73
N LYS A 120 -9.11 -6.76 -13.17
CA LYS A 120 -8.14 -6.07 -12.32
C LYS A 120 -8.68 -4.74 -11.78
N ASN A 121 -9.81 -4.25 -12.29
CA ASN A 121 -10.42 -3.02 -11.80
C ASN A 121 -10.91 -3.20 -10.36
N ARG A 122 -10.54 -2.23 -9.50
CA ARG A 122 -10.94 -2.18 -8.09
C ARG A 122 -11.75 -0.96 -7.74
N ALA A 123 -12.10 -0.14 -8.72
CA ALA A 123 -12.90 1.05 -8.46
C ALA A 123 -14.31 0.65 -7.97
N TYR A 124 -14.89 1.57 -7.23
CA TYR A 124 -16.30 1.58 -6.89
C TYR A 124 -16.97 2.68 -7.68
N THR A 125 -18.25 2.52 -8.02
CA THR A 125 -19.03 3.66 -8.51
C THR A 125 -19.32 4.65 -7.37
N ASN A 126 -19.69 5.88 -7.70
CA ASN A 126 -20.04 6.88 -6.68
C ASN A 126 -21.27 6.43 -5.86
N GLU A 127 -22.24 5.75 -6.49
CA GLU A 127 -23.42 5.18 -5.86
C GLU A 127 -23.03 4.07 -4.88
N GLN A 128 -22.14 3.17 -5.28
CA GLN A 128 -21.61 2.11 -4.40
C GLN A 128 -20.89 2.70 -3.19
N ILE A 129 -20.10 3.76 -3.35
CA ILE A 129 -19.43 4.44 -2.24
C ILE A 129 -20.46 5.06 -1.30
N ARG A 130 -21.48 5.76 -1.83
CA ARG A 130 -22.57 6.31 -1.01
C ARG A 130 -23.27 5.22 -0.23
N PHE A 131 -23.60 4.10 -0.88
CA PHE A 131 -24.24 2.96 -0.23
C PHE A 131 -23.37 2.32 0.85
N ILE A 132 -22.06 2.13 0.60
CA ILE A 132 -21.11 1.66 1.62
C ILE A 132 -21.10 2.60 2.83
N MET A 133 -21.10 3.92 2.61
CA MET A 133 -21.06 4.90 3.68
C MET A 133 -22.32 4.88 4.59
N THR A 134 -23.48 4.41 4.13
CA THR A 134 -24.66 4.26 5.00
C THR A 134 -24.40 3.33 6.18
N ALA A 135 -23.50 2.36 6.02
CA ALA A 135 -23.12 1.40 7.07
C ALA A 135 -21.89 1.84 7.88
N MET A 136 -21.46 3.10 7.76
CA MET A 136 -20.31 3.65 8.47
C MET A 136 -20.72 4.70 9.50
N ASN A 137 -19.90 4.88 10.55
CA ASN A 137 -20.01 6.05 11.43
C ASN A 137 -19.45 7.31 10.75
N ASP A 138 -19.80 8.48 11.27
CA ASP A 138 -19.48 9.78 10.64
C ASP A 138 -17.98 10.01 10.47
N ARG A 139 -17.16 9.56 11.42
CA ARG A 139 -15.71 9.64 11.30
C ARG A 139 -15.17 8.81 10.12
N ALA A 140 -15.70 7.61 9.91
CA ALA A 140 -15.32 6.75 8.79
C ALA A 140 -15.89 7.28 7.46
N LYS A 141 -17.12 7.84 7.46
CA LYS A 141 -17.71 8.50 6.29
C LYS A 141 -16.83 9.64 5.80
N LEU A 142 -16.50 10.59 6.68
CA LEU A 142 -15.64 11.73 6.33
C LEU A 142 -14.28 11.28 5.80
N SER A 143 -13.64 10.31 6.47
CA SER A 143 -12.37 9.76 6.00
C SER A 143 -12.47 9.10 4.64
N THR A 144 -13.60 8.45 4.33
CA THR A 144 -13.87 7.84 3.03
C THR A 144 -14.09 8.90 1.95
N LEU A 145 -14.85 9.96 2.24
CA LEU A 145 -15.03 11.11 1.35
C LEU A 145 -13.70 11.76 0.99
N ILE A 146 -12.87 12.08 1.99
CA ILE A 146 -11.54 12.67 1.76
C ILE A 146 -10.66 11.73 0.93
N ALA A 147 -10.70 10.41 1.21
CA ALA A 147 -9.88 9.44 0.50
C ALA A 147 -10.25 9.32 -0.99
N VAL A 148 -11.54 9.38 -1.33
CA VAL A 148 -12.00 9.30 -2.72
C VAL A 148 -11.85 10.65 -3.43
N ASP A 149 -12.10 11.76 -2.75
CA ASP A 149 -12.02 13.10 -3.33
C ASP A 149 -10.58 13.51 -3.67
N ALA A 150 -9.60 13.17 -2.84
CA ALA A 150 -8.20 13.54 -3.03
C ALA A 150 -7.28 12.38 -3.45
N GLY A 151 -7.83 11.21 -3.77
CA GLY A 151 -7.08 10.03 -4.21
C GLY A 151 -6.10 9.52 -3.16
N LEU A 152 -6.43 9.60 -1.86
CA LEU A 152 -5.51 9.27 -0.78
C LEU A 152 -5.38 7.75 -0.55
N ARG A 153 -4.18 7.33 -0.14
CA ARG A 153 -4.03 6.04 0.54
C ARG A 153 -4.57 6.17 1.97
N VAL A 154 -5.14 5.10 2.49
CA VAL A 154 -5.70 5.11 3.86
C VAL A 154 -4.70 5.53 4.95
N GLU A 155 -3.41 5.30 4.76
CA GLU A 155 -2.36 5.74 5.69
C GLU A 155 -2.08 7.24 5.56
N GLU A 156 -2.27 7.84 4.38
CA GLU A 156 -2.04 9.25 4.10
C GLU A 156 -3.01 10.15 4.86
N LEU A 157 -4.22 9.66 5.18
CA LEU A 157 -5.19 10.35 6.05
C LEU A 157 -4.63 10.66 7.46
N LEU A 158 -3.68 9.85 7.94
CA LEU A 158 -3.02 10.05 9.22
C LEU A 158 -1.91 11.12 9.16
N THR A 159 -1.60 11.62 7.97
CA THR A 159 -0.46 12.51 7.76
C THR A 159 -0.85 13.86 7.17
N ILE A 160 -2.16 14.16 7.06
CA ILE A 160 -2.65 15.42 6.50
C ILE A 160 -2.14 16.60 7.33
N ARG A 161 -1.61 17.62 6.62
CA ARG A 161 -1.11 18.89 7.14
C ARG A 161 -1.62 20.03 6.27
N ARG A 162 -1.80 21.19 6.86
CA ARG A 162 -1.98 22.42 6.10
C ARG A 162 -0.68 22.79 5.37
N THR A 163 -0.77 23.57 4.31
CA THR A 163 0.40 23.99 3.51
C THR A 163 1.37 24.92 4.27
N ASN A 164 0.90 25.58 5.31
CA ASN A 164 1.75 26.36 6.22
C ASN A 164 2.44 25.51 7.30
N GLU A 165 2.04 24.25 7.47
CA GLU A 165 2.65 23.31 8.44
C GLU A 165 3.67 22.38 7.79
N ALA A 166 3.55 22.15 6.50
CA ALA A 166 4.45 21.29 5.74
C ALA A 166 4.50 21.71 4.26
N SER A 167 5.56 21.33 3.58
CA SER A 167 5.74 21.58 2.14
C SER A 167 5.96 20.28 1.37
N ALA A 168 5.64 20.28 0.07
CA ALA A 168 5.93 19.18 -0.83
C ALA A 168 7.44 18.90 -0.93
N SER A 169 7.79 17.65 -1.20
CA SER A 169 9.20 17.23 -1.32
C SER A 169 9.89 17.95 -2.47
N LYS A 170 10.97 18.68 -2.19
CA LYS A 170 11.82 19.36 -3.20
C LYS A 170 12.58 18.38 -4.10
N SER A 171 12.69 17.10 -3.71
CA SER A 171 13.36 16.05 -4.49
C SER A 171 12.58 15.62 -5.74
N ARG A 172 11.43 16.23 -6.02
CA ARG A 172 10.60 15.95 -7.20
C ARG A 172 10.25 17.25 -7.91
N LYS A 173 10.31 17.21 -9.25
CA LYS A 173 9.78 18.28 -10.08
C LYS A 173 8.26 18.07 -10.22
N TRP A 174 7.51 19.01 -9.70
CA TRP A 174 6.05 19.00 -9.75
C TRP A 174 5.56 19.79 -10.96
N SER A 175 4.58 19.26 -11.69
CA SER A 175 3.92 19.97 -12.79
C SER A 175 2.91 20.97 -12.24
N ASP A 176 2.85 22.14 -12.84
CA ASP A 176 1.83 23.16 -12.55
C ASP A 176 0.44 22.75 -13.04
N LEU A 177 0.38 21.80 -13.98
CA LEU A 177 -0.87 21.22 -14.47
C LEU A 177 -1.58 20.29 -13.46
N ARG A 178 -0.96 19.98 -12.31
CA ARG A 178 -1.64 19.21 -11.26
C ARG A 178 -2.93 19.92 -10.84
N PHE A 179 -3.96 19.13 -10.67
CA PHE A 179 -5.32 19.58 -10.30
C PHE A 179 -6.07 20.33 -11.39
N SER A 180 -5.53 20.44 -12.63
CA SER A 180 -6.26 20.98 -13.78
C SER A 180 -7.61 20.29 -13.95
N GLY A 181 -8.64 21.03 -14.33
CA GLY A 181 -10.01 20.55 -14.50
C GLY A 181 -10.77 20.29 -13.18
N ARG A 182 -10.12 20.38 -12.01
CA ARG A 182 -10.81 20.28 -10.73
C ARG A 182 -11.48 21.61 -10.35
N LYS A 183 -12.63 21.49 -9.68
CA LYS A 183 -13.30 22.62 -9.04
C LYS A 183 -12.42 23.20 -7.93
N GLU A 184 -12.77 24.38 -7.43
CA GLU A 184 -12.13 24.99 -6.28
C GLU A 184 -12.02 24.03 -5.09
N GLY A 185 -10.87 24.09 -4.44
CA GLY A 185 -10.57 23.26 -3.27
C GLY A 185 -9.43 23.84 -2.44
N VAL A 186 -9.20 23.23 -1.31
CA VAL A 186 -8.13 23.61 -0.38
C VAL A 186 -6.97 22.63 -0.52
N ARG A 187 -5.74 23.17 -0.62
CA ARG A 187 -4.52 22.36 -0.72
C ARG A 187 -4.02 21.95 0.66
N TYR A 188 -3.67 20.67 0.76
CA TYR A 188 -3.05 20.08 1.94
C TYR A 188 -1.79 19.31 1.54
N ILE A 189 -0.96 18.98 2.52
CA ILE A 189 0.22 18.12 2.35
C ILE A 189 -0.06 16.79 3.00
N VAL A 190 0.28 15.70 2.28
CA VAL A 190 0.28 14.35 2.83
C VAL A 190 1.64 13.70 2.67
N THR A 191 2.00 12.82 3.61
CA THR A 191 3.23 12.04 3.54
C THR A 191 2.89 10.62 3.09
N GLY A 192 3.31 10.28 1.88
CA GLY A 192 3.11 8.97 1.29
C GLY A 192 4.23 7.98 1.61
N LYS A 193 4.21 6.86 0.89
CA LYS A 193 5.23 5.81 1.04
C LYS A 193 6.64 6.36 0.79
N ASN A 194 7.60 5.90 1.57
CA ASN A 194 9.01 6.34 1.54
C ASN A 194 9.21 7.82 1.92
N GLY A 195 8.27 8.43 2.66
CA GLY A 195 8.40 9.80 3.14
C GLY A 195 8.15 10.88 2.08
N LEU A 196 7.66 10.52 0.88
CA LEU A 196 7.32 11.49 -0.15
C LEU A 196 6.16 12.38 0.32
N ARG A 197 6.42 13.67 0.49
CA ARG A 197 5.40 14.68 0.76
C ARG A 197 4.90 15.27 -0.54
N ARG A 198 3.58 15.25 -0.73
CA ARG A 198 2.92 15.84 -1.90
C ARG A 198 1.73 16.68 -1.50
N GLU A 199 1.44 17.66 -2.32
CA GLU A 199 0.17 18.36 -2.24
C GLU A 199 -0.97 17.47 -2.70
N VAL A 200 -2.12 17.66 -2.09
CA VAL A 200 -3.42 17.11 -2.50
C VAL A 200 -4.44 18.23 -2.47
N LEU A 201 -5.42 18.17 -3.34
CA LEU A 201 -6.53 19.11 -3.39
C LEU A 201 -7.77 18.42 -2.83
N ILE A 202 -8.40 18.99 -1.82
CA ILE A 202 -9.66 18.54 -1.22
C ILE A 202 -10.73 19.56 -1.58
N SER A 203 -11.86 19.11 -2.11
CA SER A 203 -12.99 19.99 -2.44
C SER A 203 -13.40 20.84 -1.24
N LYS A 204 -13.82 22.08 -1.48
CA LYS A 204 -14.02 23.10 -0.44
C LYS A 204 -14.96 22.64 0.67
N ASP A 205 -16.11 22.10 0.32
CA ASP A 205 -17.11 21.56 1.26
C ASP A 205 -16.55 20.43 2.15
N ILE A 206 -15.78 19.52 1.57
CA ILE A 206 -15.14 18.41 2.31
C ILE A 206 -13.99 18.94 3.20
N ALA A 207 -13.25 19.94 2.72
CA ALA A 207 -12.20 20.58 3.50
C ALA A 207 -12.77 21.32 4.72
N GLU A 208 -13.88 22.04 4.57
CA GLU A 208 -14.59 22.70 5.66
C GLU A 208 -15.02 21.67 6.73
N LEU A 209 -15.64 20.57 6.32
CA LEU A 209 -16.00 19.46 7.24
C LEU A 209 -14.77 18.86 7.92
N MET A 210 -13.67 18.69 7.20
CA MET A 210 -12.42 18.16 7.76
C MET A 210 -11.84 19.12 8.79
N GLU A 211 -11.87 20.43 8.53
CA GLU A 211 -11.35 21.43 9.47
C GLU A 211 -12.13 21.44 10.81
N THR A 212 -13.42 21.10 10.81
CA THR A 212 -14.16 20.91 12.09
C THR A 212 -13.63 19.76 12.94
N LYS A 213 -12.88 18.85 12.35
CA LYS A 213 -12.25 17.70 13.04
C LYS A 213 -10.77 17.94 13.36
N ARG A 214 -10.30 19.18 13.22
CA ARG A 214 -8.94 19.54 13.60
C ARG A 214 -8.74 19.43 15.11
N LEU A 215 -7.65 18.79 15.51
CA LEU A 215 -7.26 18.67 16.90
C LEU A 215 -6.58 19.97 17.37
N VAL A 216 -6.85 20.38 18.60
CA VAL A 216 -6.20 21.55 19.22
C VAL A 216 -4.68 21.31 19.30
N GLN A 217 -4.28 20.09 19.64
CA GLN A 217 -2.87 19.66 19.63
C GLN A 217 -2.74 18.33 18.87
N PRO A 218 -1.62 18.12 18.15
CA PRO A 218 -1.35 16.86 17.48
C PRO A 218 -1.36 15.69 18.46
N LYS A 219 -2.00 14.58 18.07
CA LYS A 219 -2.07 13.36 18.88
C LYS A 219 -1.27 12.24 18.22
N THR A 220 -0.46 11.53 18.98
CA THR A 220 0.22 10.34 18.48
C THR A 220 -0.69 9.11 18.55
N ILE A 221 -0.86 8.44 17.43
CA ILE A 221 -1.54 7.15 17.33
C ILE A 221 -0.59 6.10 16.73
N ILE A 222 -0.86 4.84 17.02
CA ILE A 222 -0.09 3.72 16.45
C ILE A 222 -0.95 2.99 15.43
N ASP A 223 -0.50 2.92 14.17
CA ASP A 223 -1.07 2.05 13.14
C ASP A 223 -0.04 1.04 12.66
N ARG A 224 -0.37 -0.25 12.71
CA ARG A 224 0.53 -1.36 12.32
C ARG A 224 1.94 -1.28 12.92
N GLY A 225 2.02 -0.78 14.16
CA GLY A 225 3.28 -0.61 14.89
C GLY A 225 4.12 0.62 14.50
N HIS A 226 3.56 1.54 13.69
CA HIS A 226 4.16 2.84 13.37
C HIS A 226 3.43 3.96 14.11
N PRO A 227 4.16 4.87 14.79
CA PRO A 227 3.58 6.07 15.35
C PRO A 227 3.28 7.09 14.24
N PHE A 228 2.12 7.71 14.33
CA PHE A 228 1.69 8.83 13.49
C PHE A 228 1.25 9.98 14.40
N ALA A 229 1.83 11.14 14.22
CA ALA A 229 1.30 12.37 14.80
C ALA A 229 0.16 12.86 13.91
N ILE A 230 -1.08 12.78 14.36
CA ILE A 230 -2.26 13.20 13.60
C ILE A 230 -2.68 14.61 14.01
N ASN A 231 -3.10 15.44 13.03
CA ASN A 231 -3.63 16.79 13.27
C ASN A 231 -5.16 16.84 13.18
N TYR A 232 -5.78 15.79 12.66
CA TYR A 232 -7.24 15.70 12.47
C TYR A 232 -7.77 14.42 13.08
N ASP A 233 -8.97 14.48 13.66
CA ASP A 233 -9.68 13.30 14.16
C ASP A 233 -10.32 12.51 13.03
N LEU A 234 -9.48 11.95 12.16
CA LEU A 234 -9.87 11.12 11.03
C LEU A 234 -9.56 9.65 11.29
N LEU A 235 -10.32 8.77 10.64
CA LEU A 235 -10.03 7.36 10.62
C LEU A 235 -9.08 7.07 9.45
N GLY A 236 -7.91 6.49 9.74
CA GLY A 236 -6.91 6.15 8.71
C GLY A 236 -6.30 4.78 8.92
N GLY A 237 -5.38 4.40 8.03
CA GLY A 237 -4.61 3.17 8.14
C GLY A 237 -5.47 1.90 8.20
N LYS A 238 -5.10 1.01 9.13
CA LYS A 238 -5.82 -0.27 9.30
C LYS A 238 -7.26 -0.07 9.75
N ARG A 239 -7.52 0.90 10.62
CA ARG A 239 -8.87 1.14 11.16
C ARG A 239 -9.86 1.50 10.06
N LEU A 240 -9.49 2.38 9.13
CA LEU A 240 -10.34 2.68 7.97
C LEU A 240 -10.46 1.48 7.03
N THR A 241 -9.36 0.76 6.78
CA THR A 241 -9.40 -0.45 5.95
C THR A 241 -10.42 -1.46 6.49
N ASP A 242 -10.40 -1.72 7.80
CA ASP A 242 -11.30 -2.68 8.44
C ASP A 242 -12.76 -2.18 8.47
N ALA A 243 -12.98 -0.88 8.73
CA ALA A 243 -14.31 -0.27 8.71
C ALA A 243 -14.92 -0.32 7.31
N PHE A 244 -14.15 0.05 6.29
CA PHE A 244 -14.58 0.01 4.90
C PHE A 244 -14.87 -1.43 4.44
N TYR A 245 -14.03 -2.39 4.82
CA TYR A 245 -14.26 -3.81 4.53
C TYR A 245 -15.60 -4.29 5.09
N ARG A 246 -15.86 -4.05 6.38
CA ARG A 246 -17.11 -4.48 7.02
C ARG A 246 -18.33 -3.82 6.39
N ALA A 247 -18.26 -2.50 6.14
CA ALA A 247 -19.34 -1.76 5.51
C ALA A 247 -19.62 -2.26 4.09
N SER A 248 -18.58 -2.41 3.26
CA SER A 248 -18.69 -2.92 1.89
C SER A 248 -19.29 -4.32 1.85
N LYS A 249 -18.84 -5.24 2.72
CA LYS A 249 -19.41 -6.59 2.81
C LYS A 249 -20.86 -6.57 3.26
N LYS A 250 -21.24 -5.67 4.18
CA LYS A 250 -22.61 -5.54 4.67
C LYS A 250 -23.56 -5.01 3.59
N THR A 251 -23.13 -4.02 2.80
CA THR A 251 -23.99 -3.32 1.84
C THR A 251 -23.98 -3.95 0.44
N LEU A 252 -22.81 -4.36 -0.05
CA LEU A 252 -22.65 -4.86 -1.42
C LEU A 252 -22.50 -6.39 -1.50
N GLY A 253 -22.28 -7.08 -0.37
CA GLY A 253 -21.95 -8.50 -0.38
C GLY A 253 -20.50 -8.83 -0.77
N TRP A 254 -19.77 -7.88 -1.36
CA TRP A 254 -18.38 -8.03 -1.84
C TRP A 254 -17.50 -6.84 -1.43
N ASN A 255 -16.20 -6.89 -1.73
CA ASN A 255 -15.25 -5.85 -1.37
C ASN A 255 -13.97 -5.90 -2.21
N HIS A 256 -13.58 -4.75 -2.78
CA HIS A 256 -12.30 -4.52 -3.46
C HIS A 256 -11.22 -3.89 -2.54
N GLY A 257 -11.56 -3.66 -1.27
CA GLY A 257 -10.72 -2.95 -0.30
C GLY A 257 -10.77 -1.43 -0.44
N ALA A 258 -10.43 -0.74 0.66
CA ALA A 258 -10.42 0.73 0.68
C ALA A 258 -9.44 1.36 -0.34
N HIS A 259 -8.48 0.59 -0.90
CA HIS A 259 -7.64 1.05 -1.99
C HIS A 259 -8.44 1.29 -3.28
N GLY A 260 -9.61 0.66 -3.42
CA GLY A 260 -10.55 0.91 -4.52
C GLY A 260 -11.00 2.37 -4.64
N LEU A 261 -11.08 3.09 -3.52
CA LEU A 261 -11.40 4.54 -3.51
C LEU A 261 -10.41 5.34 -4.37
N ARG A 262 -9.14 4.97 -4.33
CA ARG A 262 -8.12 5.63 -5.14
C ARG A 262 -8.20 5.26 -6.62
N PHE A 263 -8.72 4.06 -6.95
CA PHE A 263 -9.08 3.71 -8.33
C PHE A 263 -10.25 4.56 -8.82
N THR A 264 -11.28 4.74 -8.00
CA THR A 264 -12.43 5.62 -8.31
C THR A 264 -11.96 7.05 -8.56
N TYR A 265 -11.10 7.61 -7.70
CA TYR A 265 -10.49 8.92 -7.94
C TYR A 265 -9.82 8.98 -9.32
N ALA A 266 -8.94 8.04 -9.61
CA ALA A 266 -8.19 8.04 -10.86
C ALA A 266 -9.08 8.00 -12.10
N GLN A 267 -10.12 7.17 -12.07
CA GLN A 267 -11.08 7.06 -13.17
C GLN A 267 -11.93 8.33 -13.30
N ASN A 268 -12.45 8.87 -12.20
CA ASN A 268 -13.19 10.14 -12.25
C ASN A 268 -12.34 11.28 -12.81
N ARG A 269 -11.03 11.35 -12.48
CA ARG A 269 -10.12 12.34 -13.02
C ARG A 269 -10.00 12.22 -14.55
N ILE A 270 -9.73 11.03 -15.06
CA ILE A 270 -9.56 10.81 -16.51
C ILE A 270 -10.89 11.00 -17.24
N ASP A 271 -11.97 10.39 -16.75
CA ASP A 271 -13.24 10.31 -17.49
C ASP A 271 -14.03 11.63 -17.46
N LYS A 272 -13.81 12.49 -16.46
CA LYS A 272 -14.65 13.69 -16.24
C LYS A 272 -13.90 15.01 -16.21
N GLU A 273 -12.66 15.01 -15.73
CA GLU A 273 -11.97 16.28 -15.40
C GLU A 273 -10.74 16.56 -16.28
N LEU A 274 -10.17 15.53 -16.90
CA LEU A 274 -9.00 15.64 -17.79
C LEU A 274 -9.33 15.35 -19.25
N THR A 275 -10.58 15.46 -19.65
CA THR A 275 -11.07 15.14 -21.01
C THR A 275 -10.48 16.05 -22.09
N ASN A 276 -10.04 17.27 -21.73
CA ASN A 276 -9.43 18.23 -22.65
C ASN A 276 -7.90 18.08 -22.77
N PHE A 277 -7.30 17.06 -22.11
CA PHE A 277 -5.87 16.79 -22.15
C PHE A 277 -5.60 15.55 -23.02
N THR A 278 -4.44 15.50 -23.64
CA THR A 278 -3.97 14.28 -24.29
C THR A 278 -3.81 13.15 -23.25
N GLU A 279 -3.86 11.90 -23.69
CA GLU A 279 -3.69 10.73 -22.81
C GLU A 279 -2.37 10.82 -22.02
N SER A 280 -1.29 11.27 -22.64
CA SER A 280 0.02 11.41 -22.00
C SER A 280 0.00 12.48 -20.91
N GLU A 281 -0.56 13.66 -21.19
CA GLU A 281 -0.68 14.75 -20.22
C GLU A 281 -1.57 14.34 -19.04
N ALA A 282 -2.73 13.75 -19.32
CA ALA A 282 -3.66 13.28 -18.31
C ALA A 282 -3.01 12.22 -17.40
N ASN A 283 -2.25 11.28 -17.98
CA ASN A 283 -1.50 10.27 -17.23
C ASN A 283 -0.37 10.89 -16.39
N LEU A 284 0.34 11.88 -16.92
CA LEU A 284 1.38 12.62 -16.18
C LEU A 284 0.77 13.34 -14.98
N ILE A 285 -0.28 14.13 -15.19
CA ILE A 285 -1.02 14.86 -14.14
C ILE A 285 -1.44 13.87 -13.05
N LEU A 286 -2.18 12.83 -13.42
CA LEU A 286 -2.70 11.83 -12.49
C LEU A 286 -1.58 11.10 -11.74
N SER A 287 -0.47 10.76 -12.43
CA SER A 287 0.67 10.08 -11.80
C SER A 287 1.28 10.90 -10.68
N GLN A 288 1.36 12.23 -10.84
CA GLN A 288 1.88 13.15 -9.84
C GLN A 288 0.89 13.37 -8.69
N GLU A 289 -0.40 13.55 -8.98
CA GLU A 289 -1.46 13.63 -7.98
C GLU A 289 -1.48 12.36 -7.09
N LEU A 290 -1.27 11.21 -7.70
CA LEU A 290 -1.15 9.93 -6.99
C LEU A 290 0.25 9.71 -6.37
N GLY A 291 1.27 10.53 -6.65
CA GLY A 291 2.62 10.41 -6.13
C GLY A 291 3.37 9.17 -6.65
N HIS A 292 3.14 8.77 -7.89
CA HIS A 292 3.81 7.64 -8.53
C HIS A 292 4.98 8.05 -9.41
N PHE A 293 4.86 9.13 -10.19
CA PHE A 293 5.84 9.60 -11.17
C PHE A 293 6.23 8.55 -12.23
N ARG A 294 5.37 7.58 -12.49
CA ARG A 294 5.54 6.52 -13.49
C ARG A 294 4.20 6.24 -14.15
N GLU A 295 4.12 6.42 -15.44
CA GLU A 295 2.90 6.22 -16.23
C GLU A 295 2.39 4.77 -16.17
N GLU A 296 3.28 3.78 -16.20
CA GLU A 296 2.89 2.35 -16.16
C GLU A 296 2.10 2.00 -14.87
N ILE A 297 2.38 2.72 -13.78
CA ILE A 297 1.63 2.51 -12.53
C ILE A 297 0.26 3.15 -12.63
N THR A 298 0.15 4.29 -13.32
CA THR A 298 -1.11 5.01 -13.53
C THR A 298 -2.05 4.18 -14.38
N LYS A 299 -1.58 3.55 -15.46
CA LYS A 299 -2.38 2.65 -16.32
C LYS A 299 -3.10 1.54 -15.56
N ARG A 300 -2.58 1.09 -14.41
CA ARG A 300 -3.26 0.09 -13.57
C ARG A 300 -4.53 0.60 -12.90
N TYR A 301 -4.65 1.91 -12.68
CA TYR A 301 -5.85 2.52 -12.10
C TYR A 301 -6.93 2.76 -13.15
N LEU A 302 -6.57 2.75 -14.43
CA LEU A 302 -7.44 3.05 -15.57
C LEU A 302 -8.03 1.79 -16.22
N ALA A 303 -7.83 0.60 -15.63
CA ALA A 303 -8.46 -0.62 -16.11
C ALA A 303 -9.98 -0.42 -16.18
N PRO A 304 -10.63 -0.74 -17.33
CA PRO A 304 -12.06 -0.49 -17.53
C PRO A 304 -12.90 -1.17 -16.44
N TYR A 305 -14.05 -0.59 -16.14
CA TYR A 305 -15.02 -1.18 -15.23
C TYR A 305 -15.43 -2.55 -15.75
N SER A 306 -15.23 -3.61 -14.96
CA SER A 306 -15.94 -4.85 -15.23
C SER A 306 -17.41 -4.58 -14.95
N LYS A 307 -18.27 -4.79 -15.95
CA LYS A 307 -19.73 -4.86 -15.75
C LYS A 307 -20.01 -6.12 -14.92
N ARG A 308 -19.83 -6.03 -13.61
CA ARG A 308 -20.43 -7.01 -12.70
C ARG A 308 -21.76 -6.42 -12.25
N HIS A 309 -22.81 -6.97 -12.83
CA HIS A 309 -24.18 -6.78 -12.41
C HIS A 309 -24.38 -7.28 -10.97
#